data_72202718f7edcbc78bbc5bdc240e2d69
#
_entry.id   72202718f7edcbc78bbc5bdc240e2d69
#
_cell.length_a   1.000
_cell.length_b   1.000
_cell.length_c   1.000
_cell.angle_alpha   90.00
_cell.angle_beta   90.00
_cell.angle_gamma   90.00
#
_symmetry.space_group_name_H-M   'P 1'
#
loop_
_entity.id
_entity.type
_entity.pdbx_description
1 polymer ?
#
loop_
_entity_poly.entity_id
_entity_poly.type
_entity_poly.pdbx_seq_one_letter_code
_entity_poly.pdbx_strand_id
1 'polypeptide(L)'
;MTISIKNLSLNFQNKKILKNVSFEIKKNTLTSLLGPNGSGKSSILKCITGEIDTYSGKITNIPIEKIAYLPQELETPPFITVKELVSLGFYNRKISKIYKNKIIEKLIHDCGIDSIKNQIFENISSGEKQRTWIAFILAQSKNIILMDEPFSSIDINSKTEFYKLFKNLADKGNTIILISHDIKIISEFSEQAIFIQNGVKIFDGDAKEIQLAIKNSEII
;
A
#
# COMPACT_ATOMS: atom_id res chain seq x y z
N MET A 1 14.28 -8.18 -4.24
CA MET A 1 13.81 -9.52 -3.80
C MET A 1 12.40 -9.67 -4.33
N THR A 2 12.07 -10.70 -5.09
CA THR A 2 10.72 -11.00 -5.57
C THR A 2 9.90 -11.56 -4.40
N ILE A 3 8.64 -11.14 -4.26
CA ILE A 3 7.72 -11.67 -3.26
C ILE A 3 6.91 -12.77 -3.93
N SER A 4 7.11 -14.02 -3.52
CA SER A 4 6.39 -15.17 -4.05
C SER A 4 5.39 -15.69 -3.02
N ILE A 5 4.16 -15.86 -3.45
CA ILE A 5 3.07 -16.48 -2.70
C ILE A 5 2.70 -17.78 -3.42
N LYS A 6 2.72 -18.89 -2.71
CA LYS A 6 2.45 -20.23 -3.28
C LYS A 6 1.41 -20.97 -2.45
N ASN A 7 0.29 -21.30 -3.09
CA ASN A 7 -0.81 -22.09 -2.53
C ASN A 7 -1.35 -21.53 -1.19
N LEU A 8 -1.39 -20.19 -1.08
CA LEU A 8 -1.85 -19.52 0.13
C LEU A 8 -3.34 -19.79 0.35
N SER A 9 -3.66 -20.41 1.48
CA SER A 9 -5.02 -20.62 1.93
C SER A 9 -5.16 -20.16 3.37
N LEU A 10 -6.21 -19.38 3.65
CA LEU A 10 -6.50 -18.81 4.95
C LEU A 10 -7.94 -19.11 5.34
N ASN A 11 -8.11 -19.64 6.55
CA ASN A 11 -9.41 -19.81 7.18
C ASN A 11 -9.49 -18.86 8.39
N PHE A 12 -10.62 -18.20 8.55
CA PHE A 12 -10.94 -17.44 9.76
C PHE A 12 -12.23 -18.00 10.35
N GLN A 13 -12.15 -18.55 11.55
CA GLN A 13 -13.20 -19.38 12.13
C GLN A 13 -13.60 -20.49 11.14
N ASN A 14 -14.87 -20.54 10.70
CA ASN A 14 -15.35 -21.54 9.73
C ASN A 14 -15.44 -21.01 8.28
N LYS A 15 -14.93 -19.80 8.01
CA LYS A 15 -15.00 -19.18 6.68
C LYS A 15 -13.64 -19.25 5.98
N LYS A 16 -13.64 -19.81 4.76
CA LYS A 16 -12.47 -19.78 3.88
C LYS A 16 -12.34 -18.38 3.29
N ILE A 17 -11.28 -17.65 3.68
CA ILE A 17 -10.97 -16.29 3.21
C ILE A 17 -10.13 -16.35 1.93
N LEU A 18 -9.09 -17.19 1.91
CA LEU A 18 -8.23 -17.40 0.74
C LEU A 18 -8.20 -18.89 0.39
N LYS A 19 -8.19 -19.20 -0.90
CA LYS A 19 -8.34 -20.55 -1.45
C LYS A 19 -7.25 -20.79 -2.48
N ASN A 20 -6.11 -21.35 -2.04
CA ASN A 20 -5.01 -21.76 -2.93
C ASN A 20 -4.48 -20.64 -3.85
N VAL A 21 -4.29 -19.44 -3.30
CA VAL A 21 -3.84 -18.27 -4.05
C VAL A 21 -2.33 -18.36 -4.30
N SER A 22 -1.93 -18.20 -5.58
CA SER A 22 -0.50 -18.21 -5.96
C SER A 22 -0.23 -17.10 -6.97
N PHE A 23 0.80 -16.29 -6.70
CA PHE A 23 1.32 -15.25 -7.60
C PHE A 23 2.70 -14.78 -7.16
N GLU A 24 3.34 -14.02 -8.04
CA GLU A 24 4.64 -13.41 -7.75
C GLU A 24 4.59 -11.92 -8.02
N ILE A 25 5.12 -11.13 -7.08
CA ILE A 25 5.28 -9.68 -7.22
C ILE A 25 6.73 -9.42 -7.58
N LYS A 26 6.92 -8.77 -8.73
CA LYS A 26 8.24 -8.42 -9.22
C LYS A 26 8.86 -7.32 -8.34
N LYS A 27 10.17 -7.39 -8.13
CA LYS A 27 10.90 -6.30 -7.44
C LYS A 27 10.86 -5.02 -8.28
N ASN A 28 10.89 -3.89 -7.62
CA ASN A 28 10.99 -2.57 -8.23
C ASN A 28 9.81 -2.29 -9.16
N THR A 29 8.62 -2.73 -8.77
CA THR A 29 7.37 -2.47 -9.50
C THR A 29 6.31 -1.87 -8.58
N LEU A 30 5.39 -1.15 -9.19
CA LEU A 30 4.12 -0.78 -8.59
C LEU A 30 3.08 -1.84 -8.98
N THR A 31 2.67 -2.65 -8.02
CA THR A 31 1.67 -3.71 -8.19
C THR A 31 0.38 -3.31 -7.52
N SER A 32 -0.73 -3.39 -8.25
CA SER A 32 -2.07 -3.15 -7.70
C SER A 32 -2.81 -4.46 -7.43
N LEU A 33 -3.36 -4.60 -6.23
CA LEU A 33 -4.21 -5.71 -5.80
C LEU A 33 -5.67 -5.24 -5.80
N LEU A 34 -6.50 -5.86 -6.63
CA LEU A 34 -7.88 -5.47 -6.87
C LEU A 34 -8.86 -6.60 -6.50
N GLY A 35 -10.13 -6.24 -6.43
CA GLY A 35 -11.24 -7.18 -6.21
C GLY A 35 -12.32 -6.60 -5.31
N PRO A 36 -13.48 -7.24 -5.20
CA PRO A 36 -14.58 -6.81 -4.34
C PRO A 36 -14.19 -6.73 -2.86
N ASN A 37 -14.95 -5.99 -2.08
CA ASN A 37 -14.79 -5.96 -0.61
C ASN A 37 -15.00 -7.37 -0.04
N GLY A 38 -14.15 -7.74 0.93
CA GLY A 38 -14.20 -9.08 1.52
C GLY A 38 -13.59 -10.19 0.67
N SER A 39 -12.95 -9.89 -0.50
CA SER A 39 -12.32 -10.91 -1.35
C SER A 39 -10.99 -11.48 -0.80
N GLY A 40 -10.44 -10.90 0.29
CA GLY A 40 -9.22 -11.38 0.94
C GLY A 40 -7.96 -10.55 0.67
N LYS A 41 -8.07 -9.39 -0.01
CA LYS A 41 -6.92 -8.53 -0.36
C LYS A 41 -6.11 -8.07 0.87
N SER A 42 -6.79 -7.49 1.86
CA SER A 42 -6.15 -7.06 3.13
C SER A 42 -5.53 -8.23 3.88
N SER A 43 -6.18 -9.39 3.84
CA SER A 43 -5.64 -10.61 4.45
C SER A 43 -4.34 -11.06 3.79
N ILE A 44 -4.20 -10.89 2.46
CA ILE A 44 -2.93 -11.16 1.76
C ILE A 44 -1.83 -10.24 2.26
N LEU A 45 -2.09 -8.93 2.39
CA LEU A 45 -1.08 -8.00 2.92
C LEU A 45 -0.70 -8.35 4.36
N LYS A 46 -1.66 -8.69 5.21
CA LYS A 46 -1.44 -9.12 6.60
C LYS A 46 -0.65 -10.43 6.70
N CYS A 47 -0.84 -11.37 5.76
CA CYS A 47 0.02 -12.56 5.69
C CYS A 47 1.44 -12.21 5.26
N ILE A 48 1.65 -11.25 4.35
CA ILE A 48 2.99 -10.79 3.92
C ILE A 48 3.72 -10.09 5.07
N THR A 49 3.01 -9.30 5.90
CA THR A 49 3.58 -8.60 7.05
C THR A 49 3.84 -9.51 8.26
N GLY A 50 3.24 -10.72 8.26
CA GLY A 50 3.28 -11.63 9.40
C GLY A 50 2.28 -11.28 10.52
N GLU A 51 1.38 -10.33 10.31
CA GLU A 51 0.26 -10.06 11.24
C GLU A 51 -0.71 -11.25 11.29
N ILE A 52 -0.82 -12.01 10.20
CA ILE A 52 -1.52 -13.29 10.13
C ILE A 52 -0.49 -14.36 9.79
N ASP A 53 -0.26 -15.28 10.68
CA ASP A 53 0.69 -16.40 10.55
C ASP A 53 -0.01 -17.78 10.45
N THR A 54 -1.31 -17.84 10.72
CA THR A 54 -2.13 -19.05 10.72
C THR A 54 -2.70 -19.36 9.33
N TYR A 55 -1.86 -19.54 8.33
CA TYR A 55 -2.22 -19.90 6.96
C TYR A 55 -1.51 -21.16 6.48
N SER A 56 -2.01 -21.81 5.43
CA SER A 56 -1.30 -22.86 4.69
C SER A 56 -0.71 -22.30 3.39
N GLY A 57 0.31 -22.97 2.87
CA GLY A 57 1.09 -22.51 1.71
C GLY A 57 2.42 -21.88 2.12
N LYS A 58 3.01 -21.10 1.20
CA LYS A 58 4.32 -20.49 1.42
C LYS A 58 4.32 -19.04 0.94
N ILE A 59 4.87 -18.15 1.74
CA ILE A 59 5.17 -16.76 1.38
C ILE A 59 6.67 -16.57 1.51
N THR A 60 7.27 -15.82 0.59
CA THR A 60 8.68 -15.42 0.70
C THR A 60 8.92 -14.76 2.05
N ASN A 61 9.87 -15.29 2.83
CA ASN A 61 10.22 -14.68 4.11
C ASN A 61 10.92 -13.34 3.88
N ILE A 62 10.26 -12.26 4.29
CA ILE A 62 10.75 -10.89 4.17
C ILE A 62 10.95 -10.36 5.59
N PRO A 63 12.17 -9.91 5.94
CA PRO A 63 12.39 -9.27 7.22
C PRO A 63 11.46 -8.06 7.41
N ILE A 64 10.72 -8.02 8.50
CA ILE A 64 9.72 -6.97 8.77
C ILE A 64 10.32 -5.57 8.76
N GLU A 65 11.58 -5.43 9.14
CA GLU A 65 12.31 -4.17 9.08
C GLU A 65 12.49 -3.61 7.66
N LYS A 66 12.25 -4.42 6.61
CA LYS A 66 12.26 -3.97 5.19
C LYS A 66 10.90 -3.55 4.68
N ILE A 67 9.85 -3.75 5.45
CA ILE A 67 8.47 -3.46 5.08
C ILE A 67 8.00 -2.19 5.78
N ALA A 68 7.34 -1.31 5.03
CA ALA A 68 6.45 -0.29 5.56
C ALA A 68 5.02 -0.69 5.19
N TYR A 69 4.13 -0.75 6.16
CA TYR A 69 2.74 -1.14 5.95
C TYR A 69 1.78 -0.06 6.44
N LEU A 70 0.88 0.33 5.57
CA LEU A 70 -0.24 1.24 5.84
C LEU A 70 -1.54 0.44 5.82
N PRO A 71 -2.13 0.08 6.96
CA PRO A 71 -3.43 -0.58 7.01
C PRO A 71 -4.57 0.38 6.64
N GLN A 72 -5.73 -0.17 6.30
CA GLN A 72 -6.92 0.59 5.93
C GLN A 72 -7.45 1.44 7.09
N GLU A 73 -7.47 0.88 8.29
CA GLU A 73 -7.89 1.57 9.51
C GLU A 73 -6.68 1.95 10.34
N LEU A 74 -6.60 3.21 10.71
CA LEU A 74 -5.53 3.79 11.51
C LEU A 74 -6.11 4.61 12.65
N GLU A 75 -5.61 4.37 13.84
CA GLU A 75 -5.94 5.18 15.00
C GLU A 75 -5.40 6.60 14.81
N THR A 76 -6.19 7.59 15.20
CA THR A 76 -5.76 8.99 15.17
C THR A 76 -4.99 9.30 16.45
N PRO A 77 -3.65 9.50 16.38
CA PRO A 77 -2.88 9.85 17.57
C PRO A 77 -3.28 11.24 18.06
N PRO A 78 -3.59 11.41 19.35
CA PRO A 78 -3.95 12.70 19.92
C PRO A 78 -2.71 13.61 20.10
N PHE A 79 -2.94 14.93 20.13
CA PHE A 79 -1.96 15.94 20.54
C PHE A 79 -0.65 16.03 19.74
N ILE A 80 -0.56 15.39 18.59
CA ILE A 80 0.60 15.39 17.70
C ILE A 80 0.31 16.25 16.45
N THR A 81 1.28 17.05 16.03
CA THR A 81 1.18 17.80 14.78
C THR A 81 1.45 16.90 13.55
N VAL A 82 0.96 17.33 12.39
CA VAL A 82 1.24 16.66 11.10
C VAL A 82 2.74 16.42 10.90
N LYS A 83 3.57 17.45 11.12
CA LYS A 83 5.04 17.36 10.99
C LYS A 83 5.66 16.39 11.98
N GLU A 84 5.20 16.37 13.21
CA GLU A 84 5.67 15.43 14.23
C GLU A 84 5.32 13.99 13.84
N LEU A 85 4.10 13.74 13.37
CA LEU A 85 3.70 12.41 12.91
C LEU A 85 4.60 11.92 11.76
N VAL A 86 4.84 12.75 10.74
CA VAL A 86 5.78 12.41 9.66
C VAL A 86 7.19 12.15 10.21
N SER A 87 7.62 12.94 11.22
CA SER A 87 8.92 12.77 11.87
C SER A 87 9.08 11.42 12.59
N LEU A 88 7.98 10.83 13.11
CA LEU A 88 8.02 9.49 13.71
C LEU A 88 8.41 8.39 12.71
N GLY A 89 8.15 8.56 11.42
CA GLY A 89 8.59 7.61 10.39
C GLY A 89 10.12 7.46 10.33
N PHE A 90 10.87 8.37 10.93
CA PHE A 90 12.34 8.28 11.04
C PHE A 90 12.81 7.52 12.30
N TYR A 91 11.91 6.95 13.08
CA TYR A 91 12.30 6.13 14.23
C TYR A 91 13.28 5.04 13.80
N ASN A 92 14.34 4.85 14.58
CA ASN A 92 15.46 3.94 14.29
C ASN A 92 16.34 4.28 13.05
N ARG A 93 16.18 5.45 12.41
CA ARG A 93 17.08 5.88 11.33
C ARG A 93 18.21 6.75 11.88
N LYS A 94 19.45 6.30 11.69
CA LYS A 94 20.66 7.08 12.10
C LYS A 94 21.00 8.12 11.00
N ILE A 95 20.39 9.28 11.08
CA ILE A 95 20.67 10.42 10.18
C ILE A 95 20.81 11.71 10.97
N SER A 96 21.57 12.69 10.44
CA SER A 96 21.71 13.98 11.10
C SER A 96 20.38 14.75 11.15
N LYS A 97 20.21 15.57 12.19
CA LYS A 97 18.98 16.38 12.39
C LYS A 97 18.70 17.31 11.19
N ILE A 98 19.75 17.89 10.59
CA ILE A 98 19.63 18.79 9.44
C ILE A 98 19.08 18.01 8.23
N TYR A 99 19.66 16.84 7.95
CA TYR A 99 19.24 16.02 6.80
C TYR A 99 17.83 15.43 7.01
N LYS A 100 17.52 15.00 8.25
CA LYS A 100 16.16 14.59 8.64
C LYS A 100 15.12 15.67 8.33
N ASN A 101 15.36 16.91 8.78
CA ASN A 101 14.44 18.01 8.55
C ASN A 101 14.24 18.29 7.06
N LYS A 102 15.31 18.26 6.25
CA LYS A 102 15.21 18.45 4.81
C LYS A 102 14.33 17.40 4.14
N ILE A 103 14.43 16.12 4.54
CA ILE A 103 13.59 15.04 4.01
C ILE A 103 12.14 15.23 4.47
N ILE A 104 11.89 15.58 5.72
CA ILE A 104 10.54 15.83 6.25
C ILE A 104 9.84 16.94 5.46
N GLU A 105 10.50 18.10 5.26
CA GLU A 105 9.92 19.20 4.48
C GLU A 105 9.61 18.76 3.04
N LYS A 106 10.52 17.99 2.43
CA LYS A 106 10.28 17.43 1.10
C LYS A 106 9.07 16.50 1.05
N LEU A 107 8.93 15.57 2.00
CA LEU A 107 7.78 14.65 2.05
C LEU A 107 6.46 15.38 2.30
N ILE A 108 6.48 16.41 3.17
CA ILE A 108 5.33 17.29 3.42
C ILE A 108 4.90 17.96 2.12
N HIS A 109 5.85 18.48 1.36
CA HIS A 109 5.60 19.10 0.06
C HIS A 109 5.09 18.09 -0.98
N ASP A 110 5.80 16.98 -1.16
CA ASP A 110 5.43 15.93 -2.13
C ASP A 110 4.03 15.32 -1.85
N CYS A 111 3.57 15.36 -0.60
CA CYS A 111 2.23 14.90 -0.20
C CYS A 111 1.18 16.02 -0.15
N GLY A 112 1.54 17.29 -0.44
CA GLY A 112 0.62 18.42 -0.49
C GLY A 112 0.00 18.79 0.87
N ILE A 113 0.80 18.74 1.95
CA ILE A 113 0.37 19.03 3.32
C ILE A 113 1.16 20.18 3.97
N ASP A 114 1.77 21.05 3.16
CA ASP A 114 2.57 22.19 3.63
C ASP A 114 1.79 23.16 4.51
N SER A 115 0.56 23.49 4.09
CA SER A 115 -0.29 24.47 4.78
C SER A 115 -0.75 24.01 6.16
N ILE A 116 -0.76 22.72 6.42
CA ILE A 116 -1.29 22.11 7.64
C ILE A 116 -0.22 21.48 8.52
N LYS A 117 1.06 21.56 8.16
CA LYS A 117 2.16 20.85 8.83
C LYS A 117 2.28 21.11 10.33
N ASN A 118 1.84 22.28 10.80
CA ASN A 118 1.86 22.67 12.20
C ASN A 118 0.52 22.47 12.92
N GLN A 119 -0.52 22.00 12.19
CA GLN A 119 -1.82 21.71 12.82
C GLN A 119 -1.78 20.37 13.56
N ILE A 120 -2.62 20.26 14.57
CA ILE A 120 -2.84 19.01 15.30
C ILE A 120 -3.51 18.01 14.34
N PHE A 121 -2.95 16.81 14.22
CA PHE A 121 -3.39 15.78 13.28
C PHE A 121 -4.85 15.37 13.47
N GLU A 122 -5.35 15.39 14.70
CA GLU A 122 -6.74 15.08 15.01
C GLU A 122 -7.72 16.03 14.32
N ASN A 123 -7.35 17.29 14.14
CA ASN A 123 -8.20 18.40 13.70
C ASN A 123 -8.25 18.63 12.19
N ILE A 124 -7.47 17.88 11.41
CA ILE A 124 -7.44 18.00 9.95
C ILE A 124 -8.47 17.08 9.27
N SER A 125 -8.79 17.35 8.00
CA SER A 125 -9.74 16.56 7.21
C SER A 125 -9.26 15.13 6.98
N SER A 126 -10.19 14.22 6.61
CA SER A 126 -9.86 12.81 6.33
C SER A 126 -8.87 12.66 5.17
N GLY A 127 -8.98 13.46 4.11
CA GLY A 127 -8.05 13.46 3.00
C GLY A 127 -6.64 13.93 3.41
N GLU A 128 -6.54 14.97 4.24
CA GLU A 128 -5.28 15.45 4.80
C GLU A 128 -4.65 14.42 5.75
N LYS A 129 -5.46 13.71 6.53
CA LYS A 129 -4.99 12.57 7.35
C LYS A 129 -4.37 11.48 6.49
N GLN A 130 -5.02 11.08 5.40
CA GLN A 130 -4.48 10.08 4.48
C GLN A 130 -3.16 10.53 3.84
N ARG A 131 -3.07 11.78 3.37
CA ARG A 131 -1.83 12.35 2.83
C ARG A 131 -0.70 12.34 3.86
N THR A 132 -1.02 12.66 5.11
CA THR A 132 -0.06 12.64 6.22
C THR A 132 0.43 11.22 6.52
N TRP A 133 -0.46 10.23 6.52
CA TRP A 133 -0.09 8.82 6.69
C TRP A 133 0.80 8.31 5.54
N ILE A 134 0.53 8.73 4.30
CA ILE A 134 1.40 8.41 3.17
C ILE A 134 2.79 9.03 3.39
N ALA A 135 2.88 10.29 3.81
CA ALA A 135 4.16 10.93 4.12
C ALA A 135 4.92 10.19 5.25
N PHE A 136 4.21 9.74 6.30
CA PHE A 136 4.77 8.95 7.39
C PHE A 136 5.35 7.60 6.90
N ILE A 137 4.62 6.89 6.04
CA ILE A 137 5.09 5.61 5.47
C ILE A 137 6.34 5.83 4.61
N LEU A 138 6.36 6.86 3.77
CA LEU A 138 7.51 7.20 2.94
C LEU A 138 8.72 7.62 3.78
N ALA A 139 8.50 8.28 4.91
CA ALA A 139 9.56 8.67 5.85
C ALA A 139 10.32 7.47 6.45
N GLN A 140 9.70 6.30 6.52
CA GLN A 140 10.34 5.07 6.98
C GLN A 140 11.44 4.58 6.01
N SER A 141 11.39 4.99 4.74
CA SER A 141 12.40 4.66 3.70
C SER A 141 12.67 3.16 3.56
N LYS A 142 11.62 2.36 3.58
CA LYS A 142 11.69 0.91 3.40
C LYS A 142 11.70 0.53 1.92
N ASN A 143 12.28 -0.61 1.61
CA ASN A 143 12.37 -1.10 0.24
C ASN A 143 11.04 -1.67 -0.28
N ILE A 144 10.18 -2.14 0.64
CA ILE A 144 8.87 -2.69 0.33
C ILE A 144 7.82 -1.85 1.03
N ILE A 145 6.85 -1.38 0.28
CA ILE A 145 5.76 -0.53 0.77
C ILE A 145 4.44 -1.23 0.44
N LEU A 146 3.67 -1.54 1.48
CA LEU A 146 2.37 -2.16 1.37
C LEU A 146 1.32 -1.15 1.84
N MET A 147 0.25 -0.95 1.05
CA MET A 147 -0.80 0.01 1.41
C MET A 147 -2.18 -0.58 1.14
N ASP A 148 -3.03 -0.53 2.16
CA ASP A 148 -4.41 -1.00 2.09
C ASP A 148 -5.37 0.17 1.91
N GLU A 149 -5.87 0.36 0.68
CA GLU A 149 -6.79 1.43 0.27
C GLU A 149 -6.33 2.85 0.69
N PRO A 150 -5.11 3.27 0.34
CA PRO A 150 -4.53 4.53 0.83
C PRO A 150 -5.23 5.79 0.31
N PHE A 151 -6.21 5.65 -0.58
CA PHE A 151 -6.84 6.76 -1.30
C PHE A 151 -8.36 6.88 -1.10
N SER A 152 -8.92 6.23 -0.07
CA SER A 152 -10.39 6.19 0.14
C SER A 152 -11.04 7.58 0.29
N SER A 153 -10.30 8.56 0.86
CA SER A 153 -10.78 9.93 1.09
C SER A 153 -10.03 11.00 0.27
N ILE A 154 -9.31 10.58 -0.79
CA ILE A 154 -8.52 11.49 -1.63
C ILE A 154 -9.22 11.71 -2.98
N ASP A 155 -9.22 12.95 -3.46
CA ASP A 155 -9.78 13.32 -4.77
C ASP A 155 -8.99 12.70 -5.94
N ILE A 156 -9.61 12.63 -7.12
CA ILE A 156 -9.06 11.94 -8.29
C ILE A 156 -7.74 12.54 -8.80
N ASN A 157 -7.60 13.86 -8.76
CA ASN A 157 -6.39 14.53 -9.22
C ASN A 157 -5.22 14.18 -8.31
N SER A 158 -5.46 14.25 -7.01
CA SER A 158 -4.47 13.88 -6.00
C SER A 158 -4.12 12.39 -6.02
N LYS A 159 -5.08 11.50 -6.30
CA LYS A 159 -4.79 10.08 -6.53
C LYS A 159 -3.78 9.92 -7.66
N THR A 160 -4.00 10.59 -8.78
CA THR A 160 -3.10 10.55 -9.93
C THR A 160 -1.69 11.00 -9.57
N GLU A 161 -1.55 12.09 -8.79
CA GLU A 161 -0.23 12.56 -8.33
C GLU A 161 0.46 11.54 -7.41
N PHE A 162 -0.27 10.88 -6.51
CA PHE A 162 0.31 9.81 -5.69
C PHE A 162 0.72 8.59 -6.50
N TYR A 163 -0.05 8.19 -7.50
CA TYR A 163 0.36 7.09 -8.38
C TYR A 163 1.63 7.42 -9.15
N LYS A 164 1.79 8.66 -9.66
CA LYS A 164 3.04 9.14 -10.27
C LYS A 164 4.20 9.08 -9.27
N LEU A 165 3.98 9.53 -8.02
CA LEU A 165 4.98 9.46 -6.97
C LEU A 165 5.41 8.01 -6.70
N PHE A 166 4.46 7.09 -6.56
CA PHE A 166 4.74 5.67 -6.30
C PHE A 166 5.43 5.01 -7.50
N LYS A 167 5.01 5.31 -8.73
CA LYS A 167 5.69 4.85 -9.92
C LYS A 167 7.17 5.30 -9.95
N ASN A 168 7.43 6.57 -9.66
CA ASN A 168 8.80 7.09 -9.57
C ASN A 168 9.62 6.38 -8.46
N LEU A 169 9.00 6.07 -7.32
CA LEU A 169 9.67 5.30 -6.26
C LEU A 169 9.96 3.85 -6.68
N ALA A 170 9.06 3.21 -7.41
CA ALA A 170 9.27 1.88 -7.96
C ALA A 170 10.44 1.89 -8.96
N ASP A 171 10.49 2.85 -9.87
CA ASP A 171 11.59 3.05 -10.83
C ASP A 171 12.94 3.31 -10.13
N LYS A 172 12.93 3.86 -8.92
CA LYS A 172 14.10 4.07 -8.06
C LYS A 172 14.47 2.87 -7.20
N GLY A 173 13.77 1.74 -7.33
CA GLY A 173 14.13 0.49 -6.69
C GLY A 173 13.25 0.05 -5.52
N ASN A 174 12.14 0.74 -5.25
CA ASN A 174 11.15 0.29 -4.27
C ASN A 174 10.21 -0.75 -4.89
N THR A 175 9.71 -1.68 -4.09
CA THR A 175 8.62 -2.57 -4.46
C THR A 175 7.37 -2.10 -3.74
N ILE A 176 6.33 -1.72 -4.48
CA ILE A 176 5.12 -1.13 -3.93
C ILE A 176 3.93 -2.00 -4.28
N ILE A 177 3.15 -2.35 -3.27
CA ILE A 177 1.91 -3.09 -3.41
C ILE A 177 0.81 -2.26 -2.78
N LEU A 178 -0.20 -1.92 -3.55
CA LEU A 178 -1.34 -1.20 -3.02
C LEU A 178 -2.66 -1.86 -3.41
N ILE A 179 -3.60 -1.84 -2.48
CA ILE A 179 -4.99 -2.20 -2.75
C ILE A 179 -5.71 -0.95 -3.25
N SER A 180 -6.37 -1.08 -4.38
CA SER A 180 -7.14 0.00 -4.99
C SER A 180 -8.28 -0.55 -5.84
N HIS A 181 -9.32 0.28 -6.07
CA HIS A 181 -10.49 -0.05 -6.89
C HIS A 181 -10.55 0.75 -8.20
N ASP A 182 -9.62 1.68 -8.43
CA ASP A 182 -9.63 2.57 -9.58
C ASP A 182 -8.90 1.94 -10.77
N ILE A 183 -9.63 1.14 -11.55
CA ILE A 183 -9.07 0.36 -12.66
C ILE A 183 -8.39 1.26 -13.70
N LYS A 184 -8.92 2.47 -13.95
CA LYS A 184 -8.37 3.40 -14.95
C LYS A 184 -6.98 3.86 -14.54
N ILE A 185 -6.82 4.34 -13.31
CA ILE A 185 -5.52 4.78 -12.79
C ILE A 185 -4.54 3.60 -12.69
N ILE A 186 -5.01 2.43 -12.26
CA ILE A 186 -4.20 1.22 -12.16
C ILE A 186 -3.64 0.86 -13.54
N SER A 187 -4.46 0.83 -14.58
CA SER A 187 -4.01 0.48 -15.94
C SER A 187 -3.02 1.48 -16.53
N GLU A 188 -3.00 2.72 -16.02
CA GLU A 188 -2.08 3.77 -16.48
C GLU A 188 -0.73 3.73 -15.75
N PHE A 189 -0.71 3.45 -14.44
CA PHE A 189 0.47 3.64 -13.61
C PHE A 189 1.10 2.36 -13.08
N SER A 190 0.32 1.29 -12.88
CA SER A 190 0.86 0.03 -12.33
C SER A 190 1.49 -0.83 -13.44
N GLU A 191 2.55 -1.56 -13.10
CA GLU A 191 3.13 -2.57 -13.99
C GLU A 191 2.39 -3.90 -13.93
N GLN A 192 1.88 -4.23 -12.74
CA GLN A 192 1.19 -5.49 -12.51
C GLN A 192 -0.15 -5.23 -11.82
N ALA A 193 -1.17 -5.97 -12.24
CA ALA A 193 -2.45 -6.04 -11.57
C ALA A 193 -2.77 -7.48 -11.20
N ILE A 194 -3.28 -7.67 -9.97
CA ILE A 194 -3.71 -8.97 -9.45
C ILE A 194 -5.15 -8.82 -9.00
N PHE A 195 -6.06 -9.60 -9.58
CA PHE A 195 -7.48 -9.54 -9.22
C PHE A 195 -7.87 -10.75 -8.37
N ILE A 196 -8.37 -10.49 -7.18
CA ILE A 196 -8.86 -11.50 -6.23
C ILE A 196 -10.38 -11.40 -6.10
N GLN A 197 -11.06 -12.52 -6.26
CA GLN A 197 -12.51 -12.62 -6.05
C GLN A 197 -12.85 -13.89 -5.27
N ASN A 198 -13.71 -13.77 -4.24
CA ASN A 198 -14.14 -14.89 -3.41
C ASN A 198 -12.99 -15.75 -2.85
N GLY A 199 -11.85 -15.09 -2.56
CA GLY A 199 -10.64 -15.74 -2.05
C GLY A 199 -9.81 -16.49 -3.10
N VAL A 200 -10.10 -16.32 -4.39
CA VAL A 200 -9.38 -16.94 -5.51
C VAL A 200 -8.72 -15.87 -6.37
N LYS A 201 -7.53 -16.14 -6.90
CA LYS A 201 -6.90 -15.29 -7.91
C LYS A 201 -7.55 -15.53 -9.27
N ILE A 202 -8.14 -14.49 -9.84
CA ILE A 202 -8.81 -14.53 -11.15
C ILE A 202 -7.88 -14.03 -12.24
N PHE A 203 -7.07 -13.00 -11.95
CA PHE A 203 -6.14 -12.41 -12.91
C PHE A 203 -4.79 -12.10 -12.24
N ASP A 204 -3.72 -12.20 -13.01
CA ASP A 204 -2.36 -11.81 -12.61
C ASP A 204 -1.56 -11.52 -13.91
N GLY A 205 -1.30 -10.27 -14.20
CA GLY A 205 -0.68 -9.86 -15.46
C GLY A 205 -0.37 -8.37 -15.55
N ASP A 206 -0.12 -7.91 -16.77
CA ASP A 206 0.09 -6.48 -17.05
C ASP A 206 -1.17 -5.69 -16.66
N ALA A 207 -0.96 -4.61 -15.92
CA ALA A 207 -2.07 -3.78 -15.44
C ALA A 207 -2.91 -3.17 -16.57
N LYS A 208 -2.36 -3.01 -17.77
CA LYS A 208 -3.08 -2.53 -18.96
C LYS A 208 -4.16 -3.49 -19.43
N GLU A 209 -3.99 -4.78 -19.15
CA GLU A 209 -4.93 -5.83 -19.57
C GLU A 209 -6.09 -6.03 -18.60
N ILE A 210 -6.03 -5.41 -17.39
CA ILE A 210 -7.00 -5.66 -16.33
C ILE A 210 -8.44 -5.32 -16.73
N GLN A 211 -8.65 -4.24 -17.49
CA GLN A 211 -9.99 -3.87 -17.97
C GLN A 211 -10.60 -4.94 -18.86
N LEU A 212 -9.80 -5.49 -19.76
CA LEU A 212 -10.24 -6.56 -20.68
C LEU A 212 -10.48 -7.86 -19.92
N ALA A 213 -9.59 -8.21 -19.00
CA ALA A 213 -9.72 -9.40 -18.17
C ALA A 213 -11.01 -9.38 -17.33
N ILE A 214 -11.37 -8.24 -16.73
CA ILE A 214 -12.59 -8.09 -15.95
C ILE A 214 -13.83 -8.21 -16.84
N LYS A 215 -13.85 -7.58 -18.03
CA LYS A 215 -14.98 -7.69 -18.98
C LYS A 215 -15.20 -9.11 -19.47
N ASN A 216 -14.13 -9.85 -19.75
CA ASN A 216 -14.21 -11.22 -20.30
C ASN A 216 -14.56 -12.28 -19.25
N SER A 217 -14.41 -11.97 -17.96
CA SER A 217 -14.63 -12.93 -16.87
C SER A 217 -16.07 -12.89 -16.31
N GLU A 218 -17.01 -12.13 -16.92
CA GLU A 218 -18.37 -11.92 -16.38
C GLU A 218 -18.36 -11.46 -14.90
N ILE A 219 -17.28 -10.81 -14.49
CA ILE A 219 -17.06 -10.38 -13.11
C ILE A 219 -17.62 -8.95 -12.99
N ILE A 220 -18.93 -8.82 -12.93
CA ILE A 220 -19.65 -7.61 -12.51
C ILE A 220 -20.51 -7.98 -11.32
#